data_c349f0ee2825c0dedba22fd44e27a048
#
_entry.id   c349f0ee2825c0dedba22fd44e27a048
#
_cell.length_a   1.000
_cell.length_b   1.000
_cell.length_c   1.000
_cell.angle_alpha   90.00
_cell.angle_beta   90.00
_cell.angle_gamma   90.00
#
_symmetry.space_group_name_H-M   'P 1'
#
loop_
_entity.id
_entity.type
_entity.pdbx_description
1 polymer ?
#
loop_
_entity_poly.entity_id
_entity_poly.type
_entity_poly.pdbx_seq_one_letter_code
_entity_poly.pdbx_strand_id
1 'polypeptide(L)'
;ELAAGEYIIRVTDRKVVIAGYDNNALAVALRYFFVEMCKYSDYSDSETNSLAFPIGLEVKKSAGASDLKSIIRSGSDLTGELVSRVFKSSGGQYQYAQGGACDGEYIYLVYMKNDVGVIKKVRMSDWTLVATSEQINTGHGNDMTYDANNNRLVLVNMADNMITFISPETLGVIGTKKLNYPSYAIAYNTSTGGYAIASGGEILITNDKFEGSNRIPIRDFGFVGQGMDADANFIYLPQSAQSGVKNKTNIIQVYGWDGQYITNVTVYTSIESETVFHSGNDYYIYFND
;
A
#
# COMPACT_ATOMS: atom_id res chain seq x y z
N GLU A 1 5.01 -9.28 -33.83
CA GLU A 1 4.38 -10.08 -32.75
C GLU A 1 4.86 -9.56 -31.41
N LEU A 2 4.00 -9.63 -30.39
CA LEU A 2 4.32 -9.33 -29.01
C LEU A 2 4.74 -10.62 -28.30
N ALA A 3 5.78 -10.55 -27.49
CA ALA A 3 6.13 -11.63 -26.57
C ALA A 3 5.28 -11.54 -25.28
N ALA A 4 5.31 -12.59 -24.46
CA ALA A 4 4.59 -12.64 -23.20
C ALA A 4 4.93 -11.43 -22.32
N GLY A 5 3.89 -10.74 -21.83
CA GLY A 5 4.01 -9.52 -21.05
C GLY A 5 4.38 -8.26 -21.84
N GLU A 6 4.56 -8.32 -23.14
CA GLU A 6 4.83 -7.12 -23.95
C GLU A 6 3.54 -6.38 -24.33
N TYR A 7 3.68 -5.07 -24.51
CA TYR A 7 2.67 -4.22 -25.12
C TYR A 7 3.26 -3.27 -26.16
N ILE A 8 2.40 -2.74 -27.00
CA ILE A 8 2.74 -1.76 -28.02
C ILE A 8 1.69 -0.64 -28.09
N ILE A 9 2.16 0.57 -28.25
CA ILE A 9 1.35 1.73 -28.60
C ILE A 9 1.89 2.26 -29.92
N ARG A 10 1.03 2.36 -30.95
CA ARG A 10 1.41 2.82 -32.30
C ARG A 10 0.46 3.88 -32.79
N VAL A 11 1.00 4.98 -33.28
CA VAL A 11 0.24 6.06 -33.92
C VAL A 11 0.27 5.89 -35.43
N THR A 12 -0.89 5.79 -36.04
CA THR A 12 -1.07 5.79 -37.50
C THR A 12 -1.63 7.14 -37.94
N ASP A 13 -1.83 7.31 -39.25
CA ASP A 13 -2.44 8.51 -39.83
C ASP A 13 -3.88 8.79 -39.35
N ARG A 14 -4.57 7.80 -38.77
CA ARG A 14 -5.98 7.91 -38.41
C ARG A 14 -6.32 7.47 -36.99
N LYS A 15 -5.43 6.78 -36.30
CA LYS A 15 -5.74 6.23 -34.97
C LYS A 15 -4.50 5.92 -34.15
N VAL A 16 -4.69 5.87 -32.85
CA VAL A 16 -3.75 5.23 -31.94
C VAL A 16 -4.18 3.78 -31.72
N VAL A 17 -3.27 2.85 -31.90
CA VAL A 17 -3.45 1.43 -31.64
C VAL A 17 -2.71 1.08 -30.36
N ILE A 18 -3.43 0.53 -29.36
CA ILE A 18 -2.86 0.04 -28.11
C ILE A 18 -3.15 -1.44 -28.04
N ALA A 19 -2.10 -2.26 -27.89
CA ALA A 19 -2.24 -3.70 -27.81
C ALA A 19 -1.28 -4.28 -26.77
N GLY A 20 -1.74 -5.26 -26.00
CA GLY A 20 -0.93 -6.07 -25.10
C GLY A 20 -0.96 -7.53 -25.49
N TYR A 21 0.08 -8.29 -25.15
CA TYR A 21 0.10 -9.75 -25.33
C TYR A 21 -1.05 -10.41 -24.54
N ASP A 22 -1.32 -9.92 -23.36
CA ASP A 22 -2.36 -10.36 -22.45
C ASP A 22 -3.10 -9.17 -21.81
N ASN A 23 -4.09 -9.44 -20.98
CA ASN A 23 -4.91 -8.40 -20.34
C ASN A 23 -4.09 -7.50 -19.41
N ASN A 24 -3.08 -8.05 -18.72
CA ASN A 24 -2.21 -7.27 -17.86
C ASN A 24 -1.34 -6.30 -18.68
N ALA A 25 -0.70 -6.80 -19.73
CA ALA A 25 0.08 -5.99 -20.66
C ALA A 25 -0.77 -4.90 -21.32
N LEU A 26 -2.03 -5.21 -21.68
CA LEU A 26 -2.95 -4.23 -22.24
C LEU A 26 -3.33 -3.14 -21.20
N ALA A 27 -3.59 -3.53 -19.95
CA ALA A 27 -3.90 -2.58 -18.89
C ALA A 27 -2.74 -1.63 -18.61
N VAL A 28 -1.51 -2.13 -18.56
CA VAL A 28 -0.28 -1.33 -18.43
C VAL A 28 -0.10 -0.39 -19.64
N ALA A 29 -0.36 -0.88 -20.85
CA ALA A 29 -0.28 -0.07 -22.06
C ALA A 29 -1.27 1.10 -22.08
N LEU A 30 -2.53 0.85 -21.71
CA LEU A 30 -3.56 1.89 -21.61
C LEU A 30 -3.18 2.94 -20.57
N ARG A 31 -2.69 2.50 -19.43
CA ARG A 31 -2.23 3.39 -18.37
C ARG A 31 -1.05 4.24 -18.82
N TYR A 32 -0.03 3.63 -19.44
CA TYR A 32 1.11 4.35 -19.99
C TYR A 32 0.66 5.41 -21.01
N PHE A 33 -0.28 5.06 -21.90
CA PHE A 33 -0.81 5.99 -22.88
C PHE A 33 -1.48 7.19 -22.21
N PHE A 34 -2.42 6.96 -21.29
CA PHE A 34 -3.18 8.04 -20.68
C PHE A 34 -2.36 8.90 -19.71
N VAL A 35 -1.46 8.29 -18.94
CA VAL A 35 -0.68 9.01 -17.93
C VAL A 35 0.57 9.61 -18.54
N GLU A 36 1.42 8.80 -19.18
CA GLU A 36 2.73 9.28 -19.66
C GLU A 36 2.62 10.04 -20.97
N MET A 37 1.82 9.54 -21.93
CA MET A 37 1.76 10.16 -23.24
C MET A 37 0.74 11.29 -23.34
N CYS A 38 -0.39 11.20 -22.64
CA CYS A 38 -1.44 12.22 -22.74
C CYS A 38 -1.31 13.34 -21.70
N LYS A 39 -0.85 13.04 -20.50
CA LYS A 39 -0.83 14.02 -19.40
C LYS A 39 0.53 14.69 -19.18
N TYR A 40 1.64 13.98 -19.38
CA TYR A 40 2.97 14.46 -19.01
C TYR A 40 3.98 14.54 -20.15
N SER A 41 3.53 14.40 -21.40
CA SER A 41 4.44 14.38 -22.53
C SER A 41 4.47 15.69 -23.31
N ASP A 42 5.50 15.85 -24.14
CA ASP A 42 5.62 16.94 -25.13
C ASP A 42 4.51 16.94 -26.20
N TYR A 43 3.57 15.98 -26.09
CA TYR A 43 2.43 15.84 -27.01
C TYR A 43 1.17 16.57 -26.55
N SER A 44 1.15 17.14 -25.34
CA SER A 44 0.04 17.93 -24.82
C SER A 44 0.29 19.42 -25.06
N ASP A 45 -0.68 20.07 -25.66
CA ASP A 45 -0.72 21.53 -25.78
C ASP A 45 -1.71 22.08 -24.77
N SER A 46 -1.18 22.73 -23.73
CA SER A 46 -1.99 23.30 -22.65
C SER A 46 -2.83 24.50 -23.07
N GLU A 47 -2.48 25.22 -24.17
CA GLU A 47 -3.22 26.38 -24.65
C GLU A 47 -4.45 25.94 -25.42
N THR A 48 -4.35 24.89 -26.21
CA THR A 48 -5.45 24.36 -27.03
C THR A 48 -6.17 23.18 -26.37
N ASN A 49 -5.68 22.66 -25.25
CA ASN A 49 -6.17 21.46 -24.62
C ASN A 49 -6.24 20.28 -25.61
N SER A 50 -5.24 20.18 -26.49
CA SER A 50 -5.16 19.17 -27.54
C SER A 50 -3.96 18.26 -27.36
N LEU A 51 -4.05 17.07 -27.97
CA LEU A 51 -2.98 16.08 -28.02
C LEU A 51 -2.58 15.86 -29.48
N ALA A 52 -1.29 15.98 -29.78
CA ALA A 52 -0.74 15.77 -31.12
C ALA A 52 0.38 14.75 -31.08
N PHE A 53 0.12 13.56 -31.56
CA PHE A 53 1.14 12.50 -31.66
C PHE A 53 1.72 12.43 -33.08
N PRO A 54 3.04 12.27 -33.24
CA PRO A 54 3.65 12.06 -34.54
C PRO A 54 3.13 10.77 -35.20
N ILE A 55 2.76 10.85 -36.49
CA ILE A 55 2.43 9.67 -37.28
C ILE A 55 3.68 8.77 -37.35
N GLY A 56 3.49 7.47 -37.07
CA GLY A 56 4.58 6.50 -37.03
C GLY A 56 5.25 6.35 -35.66
N LEU A 57 4.83 7.12 -34.65
CA LEU A 57 5.29 6.90 -33.29
C LEU A 57 4.96 5.47 -32.84
N GLU A 58 5.97 4.78 -32.33
CA GLU A 58 5.82 3.44 -31.79
C GLU A 58 6.52 3.34 -30.44
N VAL A 59 5.80 2.86 -29.43
CA VAL A 59 6.31 2.52 -28.12
C VAL A 59 6.06 1.04 -27.89
N LYS A 60 7.12 0.25 -27.76
CA LYS A 60 7.05 -1.17 -27.40
C LYS A 60 7.79 -1.39 -26.10
N LYS A 61 7.12 -1.97 -25.11
CA LYS A 61 7.68 -2.23 -23.78
C LYS A 61 7.17 -3.56 -23.23
N SER A 62 7.84 -4.05 -22.20
CA SER A 62 7.35 -5.16 -21.38
C SER A 62 6.55 -4.63 -20.20
N ALA A 63 5.35 -5.16 -20.01
CA ALA A 63 4.57 -4.98 -18.80
C ALA A 63 5.13 -5.92 -17.73
N GLY A 64 6.18 -5.51 -17.05
CA GLY A 64 6.73 -6.23 -15.91
C GLY A 64 6.38 -5.54 -14.61
N ALA A 65 6.54 -6.22 -13.49
CA ALA A 65 6.43 -5.63 -12.15
C ALA A 65 7.36 -4.40 -11.96
N SER A 66 8.40 -4.27 -12.78
CA SER A 66 9.25 -3.08 -12.86
C SER A 66 8.50 -1.83 -13.37
N ASP A 67 7.41 -2.00 -14.11
CA ASP A 67 6.74 -0.85 -14.73
C ASP A 67 5.94 -0.03 -13.73
N LEU A 68 5.28 -0.66 -12.75
CA LEU A 68 4.62 0.09 -11.67
C LEU A 68 5.65 0.90 -10.88
N LYS A 69 6.80 0.32 -10.54
CA LYS A 69 7.88 1.02 -9.83
C LYS A 69 8.51 2.12 -10.68
N SER A 70 8.62 1.95 -11.99
CA SER A 70 9.11 3.00 -12.88
C SER A 70 8.13 4.16 -13.02
N ILE A 71 6.83 3.88 -13.10
CA ILE A 71 5.77 4.88 -13.12
C ILE A 71 5.75 5.65 -11.79
N ILE A 72 5.84 4.96 -10.65
CA ILE A 72 5.95 5.60 -9.34
C ILE A 72 7.17 6.53 -9.29
N ARG A 73 8.33 6.10 -9.79
CA ARG A 73 9.55 6.93 -9.84
C ARG A 73 9.43 8.16 -10.74
N SER A 74 8.58 8.12 -11.75
CA SER A 74 8.33 9.29 -12.62
C SER A 74 7.49 10.38 -11.96
N GLY A 75 6.92 10.11 -10.78
CA GLY A 75 6.09 11.06 -10.04
C GLY A 75 4.69 11.25 -10.63
N SER A 76 4.27 10.36 -11.51
CA SER A 76 2.93 10.39 -12.10
C SER A 76 1.86 10.08 -11.06
N ASP A 77 0.76 10.83 -11.06
CA ASP A 77 -0.41 10.48 -10.23
C ASP A 77 -0.98 9.14 -10.70
N LEU A 78 -1.05 8.20 -9.81
CA LEU A 78 -1.60 6.89 -10.08
C LEU A 78 -3.05 6.83 -9.59
N THR A 79 -3.92 6.23 -10.42
CA THR A 79 -5.28 5.90 -10.00
C THR A 79 -5.41 4.39 -9.93
N GLY A 80 -5.85 3.89 -8.78
CA GLY A 80 -6.15 2.47 -8.58
C GLY A 80 -7.66 2.25 -8.60
N GLU A 81 -8.12 1.30 -9.39
CA GLU A 81 -9.47 0.76 -9.25
C GLU A 81 -9.42 -0.50 -8.40
N LEU A 82 -10.46 -0.71 -7.58
CA LEU A 82 -10.62 -1.96 -6.85
C LEU A 82 -10.94 -3.07 -7.85
N VAL A 83 -9.95 -3.89 -8.20
CA VAL A 83 -10.08 -4.92 -9.25
C VAL A 83 -10.99 -6.06 -8.82
N SER A 84 -10.86 -6.51 -7.56
CA SER A 84 -11.72 -7.55 -6.99
C SER A 84 -11.66 -7.56 -5.47
N ARG A 85 -12.73 -8.05 -4.84
CA ARG A 85 -12.71 -8.43 -3.43
C ARG A 85 -12.25 -9.89 -3.36
N VAL A 86 -11.02 -10.12 -2.91
CA VAL A 86 -10.43 -11.46 -2.83
C VAL A 86 -10.84 -12.20 -1.56
N PHE A 87 -11.14 -11.47 -0.48
CA PHE A 87 -11.50 -12.06 0.79
C PHE A 87 -12.42 -11.12 1.60
N LYS A 88 -13.38 -11.70 2.33
CA LYS A 88 -14.21 -11.00 3.33
C LYS A 88 -14.11 -11.74 4.65
N SER A 89 -13.72 -11.04 5.69
CA SER A 89 -13.64 -11.57 7.05
C SER A 89 -14.56 -10.79 7.97
N SER A 90 -14.85 -11.37 9.13
CA SER A 90 -15.60 -10.72 10.19
C SER A 90 -14.83 -10.81 11.50
N GLY A 91 -14.75 -9.74 12.24
CA GLY A 91 -14.16 -9.72 13.59
C GLY A 91 -15.02 -10.41 14.65
N GLY A 92 -16.25 -10.79 14.34
CA GLY A 92 -17.19 -11.33 15.30
C GLY A 92 -17.57 -10.30 16.35
N GLN A 93 -17.24 -10.57 17.62
CA GLN A 93 -17.45 -9.59 18.71
C GLN A 93 -16.49 -8.40 18.63
N TYR A 94 -15.36 -8.52 17.95
CA TYR A 94 -14.39 -7.45 17.69
C TYR A 94 -14.75 -6.80 16.36
N GLN A 95 -15.46 -5.68 16.40
CA GLN A 95 -16.21 -5.13 15.26
C GLN A 95 -15.34 -4.32 14.31
N TYR A 96 -14.20 -3.82 14.78
CA TYR A 96 -13.38 -2.88 14.01
C TYR A 96 -12.18 -3.59 13.40
N ALA A 97 -12.14 -3.62 12.08
CA ALA A 97 -10.95 -3.94 11.33
C ALA A 97 -9.93 -2.80 11.52
N GLN A 98 -8.68 -3.15 11.67
CA GLN A 98 -7.58 -2.21 11.86
C GLN A 98 -6.38 -2.64 11.00
N GLY A 99 -5.20 -2.70 11.57
CA GLY A 99 -3.99 -3.04 10.85
C GLY A 99 -3.91 -4.48 10.32
N GLY A 100 -2.88 -4.72 9.55
CA GLY A 100 -2.59 -6.05 9.01
C GLY A 100 -1.16 -6.17 8.53
N ALA A 101 -0.72 -7.39 8.32
CA ALA A 101 0.61 -7.73 7.82
C ALA A 101 0.55 -8.91 6.84
N CYS A 102 1.60 -9.06 6.04
CA CYS A 102 1.78 -10.20 5.14
C CYS A 102 3.21 -10.74 5.27
N ASP A 103 3.35 -12.08 5.36
CA ASP A 103 4.66 -12.76 5.34
C ASP A 103 4.98 -13.41 3.98
N GLY A 104 4.09 -13.22 2.99
CA GLY A 104 4.17 -13.83 1.66
C GLY A 104 3.36 -15.11 1.50
N GLU A 105 3.04 -15.80 2.57
CA GLU A 105 2.18 -17.01 2.59
C GLU A 105 0.85 -16.75 3.28
N TYR A 106 0.88 -15.94 4.34
CA TYR A 106 -0.29 -15.60 5.15
C TYR A 106 -0.45 -14.09 5.27
N ILE A 107 -1.71 -13.66 5.36
CA ILE A 107 -2.07 -12.34 5.88
C ILE A 107 -2.52 -12.48 7.34
N TYR A 108 -2.21 -11.45 8.11
CA TYR A 108 -2.56 -11.34 9.52
C TYR A 108 -3.39 -10.08 9.69
N LEU A 109 -4.64 -10.21 10.13
CA LEU A 109 -5.60 -9.13 10.21
C LEU A 109 -5.97 -8.86 11.67
N VAL A 110 -5.85 -7.61 12.09
CA VAL A 110 -6.21 -7.17 13.44
C VAL A 110 -7.68 -6.77 13.46
N TYR A 111 -8.41 -7.31 14.42
CA TYR A 111 -9.77 -6.89 14.78
C TYR A 111 -9.81 -6.50 16.24
N MET A 112 -10.43 -5.36 16.56
CA MET A 112 -10.46 -4.86 17.92
C MET A 112 -11.82 -4.31 18.33
N LYS A 113 -12.01 -4.18 19.65
CA LYS A 113 -13.09 -3.46 20.32
C LYS A 113 -12.70 -3.22 21.77
N ASN A 114 -12.84 -1.97 22.24
CA ASN A 114 -12.54 -1.57 23.63
C ASN A 114 -11.10 -1.98 24.06
N ASP A 115 -10.12 -1.61 23.26
CA ASP A 115 -8.68 -1.82 23.50
C ASP A 115 -8.20 -3.28 23.55
N VAL A 116 -9.07 -4.22 23.25
CA VAL A 116 -8.72 -5.64 23.12
C VAL A 116 -9.12 -6.16 21.75
N GLY A 117 -8.42 -7.17 21.30
CA GLY A 117 -8.67 -7.70 19.96
C GLY A 117 -8.13 -9.10 19.73
N VAL A 118 -8.23 -9.52 18.50
CA VAL A 118 -7.68 -10.79 18.00
C VAL A 118 -6.94 -10.55 16.68
N ILE A 119 -6.01 -11.44 16.41
CA ILE A 119 -5.36 -11.54 15.11
C ILE A 119 -5.90 -12.76 14.39
N LYS A 120 -6.29 -12.57 13.14
CA LYS A 120 -6.71 -13.66 12.25
C LYS A 120 -5.62 -13.93 11.25
N LYS A 121 -5.20 -15.19 11.15
CA LYS A 121 -4.24 -15.69 10.17
C LYS A 121 -5.00 -16.33 9.01
N VAL A 122 -4.81 -15.81 7.81
CA VAL A 122 -5.49 -16.27 6.58
C VAL A 122 -4.45 -16.69 5.56
N ARG A 123 -4.60 -17.88 4.99
CA ARG A 123 -3.70 -18.35 3.93
C ARG A 123 -4.06 -17.67 2.60
N MET A 124 -3.05 -17.11 1.92
CA MET A 124 -3.27 -16.36 0.68
C MET A 124 -3.61 -17.23 -0.52
N SER A 125 -3.11 -18.46 -0.58
CA SER A 125 -3.31 -19.33 -1.75
C SER A 125 -4.77 -19.73 -2.00
N ASP A 126 -5.59 -19.75 -0.94
CA ASP A 126 -7.00 -20.16 -0.99
C ASP A 126 -7.93 -19.29 -0.13
N TRP A 127 -7.40 -18.25 0.48
CA TRP A 127 -8.10 -17.31 1.37
C TRP A 127 -8.79 -17.99 2.57
N THR A 128 -8.20 -19.09 3.04
CA THR A 128 -8.74 -19.84 4.18
C THR A 128 -8.27 -19.25 5.50
N LEU A 129 -9.21 -19.00 6.43
CA LEU A 129 -8.90 -18.68 7.82
C LEU A 129 -8.25 -19.89 8.48
N VAL A 130 -6.96 -19.78 8.84
CA VAL A 130 -6.16 -20.87 9.41
C VAL A 130 -6.22 -20.86 10.92
N ALA A 131 -6.14 -19.66 11.53
CA ALA A 131 -6.11 -19.50 12.97
C ALA A 131 -6.68 -18.14 13.40
N THR A 132 -7.12 -18.09 14.65
CA THR A 132 -7.46 -16.85 15.36
C THR A 132 -6.73 -16.88 16.69
N SER A 133 -6.09 -15.77 17.08
CA SER A 133 -5.41 -15.69 18.37
C SER A 133 -6.39 -15.75 19.54
N GLU A 134 -5.89 -16.04 20.72
CA GLU A 134 -6.56 -15.64 21.95
C GLU A 134 -6.71 -14.11 21.98
N GLN A 135 -7.57 -13.62 22.87
CA GLN A 135 -7.73 -12.19 23.09
C GLN A 135 -6.41 -11.60 23.59
N ILE A 136 -5.97 -10.52 22.93
CA ILE A 136 -4.78 -9.76 23.32
C ILE A 136 -5.13 -8.30 23.57
N ASN A 137 -4.31 -7.61 24.34
CA ASN A 137 -4.40 -6.16 24.46
C ASN A 137 -3.81 -5.54 23.19
N THR A 138 -4.66 -5.06 22.31
CA THR A 138 -4.27 -4.40 21.07
C THR A 138 -4.21 -2.88 21.24
N GLY A 139 -4.80 -2.34 22.32
CA GLY A 139 -5.19 -0.95 22.33
C GLY A 139 -6.07 -0.65 21.14
N HIS A 140 -5.83 0.45 20.45
CA HIS A 140 -6.51 0.72 19.17
C HIS A 140 -6.11 -0.27 18.06
N GLY A 141 -4.92 -0.92 18.18
CA GLY A 141 -4.44 -1.91 17.20
C GLY A 141 -4.21 -1.33 15.81
N ASN A 142 -3.73 -0.09 15.77
CA ASN A 142 -3.74 0.76 14.58
C ASN A 142 -3.10 0.12 13.34
N ASP A 143 -1.97 -0.59 13.51
CA ASP A 143 -1.29 -1.21 12.37
C ASP A 143 -0.32 -2.31 12.81
N MET A 144 0.05 -3.16 11.85
CA MET A 144 0.95 -4.28 12.09
C MET A 144 1.81 -4.55 10.86
N THR A 145 3.07 -4.92 11.07
CA THR A 145 3.99 -5.36 10.00
C THR A 145 4.64 -6.69 10.36
N TYR A 146 5.18 -7.39 9.36
CA TYR A 146 5.96 -8.61 9.55
C TYR A 146 7.46 -8.32 9.49
N ASP A 147 8.15 -8.58 10.58
CA ASP A 147 9.61 -8.50 10.71
C ASP A 147 10.22 -9.85 10.32
N ALA A 148 10.63 -9.94 9.05
CA ALA A 148 11.14 -11.18 8.48
C ALA A 148 12.46 -11.64 9.10
N ASN A 149 13.31 -10.72 9.55
CA ASN A 149 14.61 -11.08 10.16
C ASN A 149 14.44 -11.78 11.52
N ASN A 150 13.40 -11.42 12.27
CA ASN A 150 13.15 -11.97 13.59
C ASN A 150 11.95 -12.94 13.60
N ASN A 151 11.34 -13.22 12.46
CA ASN A 151 10.13 -14.05 12.31
C ASN A 151 9.05 -13.67 13.34
N ARG A 152 8.61 -12.42 13.31
CA ARG A 152 7.62 -11.90 14.25
C ARG A 152 6.70 -10.86 13.60
N LEU A 153 5.49 -10.78 14.10
CA LEU A 153 4.60 -9.66 13.83
C LEU A 153 4.89 -8.53 14.83
N VAL A 154 4.81 -7.30 14.35
CA VAL A 154 5.07 -6.08 15.13
C VAL A 154 3.83 -5.20 15.05
N LEU A 155 3.04 -5.19 16.12
CA LEU A 155 1.80 -4.43 16.25
C LEU A 155 2.08 -3.10 16.96
N VAL A 156 1.62 -1.98 16.40
CA VAL A 156 1.67 -0.67 17.04
C VAL A 156 0.35 -0.33 17.72
N ASN A 157 0.46 0.27 18.91
CA ASN A 157 -0.66 0.80 19.67
C ASN A 157 -0.41 2.27 20.00
N MET A 158 -1.17 3.15 19.34
CA MET A 158 -1.03 4.60 19.50
C MET A 158 -1.38 5.07 20.93
N ALA A 159 -2.38 4.48 21.56
CA ALA A 159 -2.89 4.93 22.86
C ALA A 159 -1.81 4.86 23.95
N ASP A 160 -0.98 3.82 23.91
CA ASP A 160 0.04 3.56 24.94
C ASP A 160 1.47 3.78 24.45
N ASN A 161 1.66 4.16 23.19
CA ASN A 161 2.99 4.22 22.53
C ASN A 161 3.71 2.87 22.66
N MET A 162 2.99 1.78 22.44
CA MET A 162 3.51 0.42 22.62
C MET A 162 3.70 -0.30 21.31
N ILE A 163 4.79 -1.05 21.26
CA ILE A 163 4.99 -2.13 20.30
C ILE A 163 4.68 -3.44 21.01
N THR A 164 3.87 -4.29 20.37
CA THR A 164 3.63 -5.67 20.80
C THR A 164 4.21 -6.61 19.76
N PHE A 165 5.12 -7.49 20.19
CA PHE A 165 5.68 -8.54 19.38
C PHE A 165 4.84 -9.81 19.50
N ILE A 166 4.51 -10.43 18.37
CA ILE A 166 3.61 -11.56 18.30
C ILE A 166 4.23 -12.64 17.44
N SER A 167 4.16 -13.88 17.88
CA SER A 167 4.60 -15.03 17.10
C SER A 167 3.66 -15.27 15.92
N PRO A 168 4.12 -15.35 14.67
CA PRO A 168 3.27 -15.67 13.52
C PRO A 168 2.80 -17.14 13.52
N GLU A 169 3.44 -18.00 14.30
CA GLU A 169 3.08 -19.41 14.41
C GLU A 169 1.94 -19.65 15.42
N THR A 170 2.09 -19.08 16.62
CA THR A 170 1.13 -19.30 17.71
C THR A 170 0.11 -18.17 17.85
N LEU A 171 0.34 -17.02 17.21
CA LEU A 171 -0.39 -15.76 17.38
C LEU A 171 -0.38 -15.23 18.83
N GLY A 172 0.52 -15.76 19.67
CA GLY A 172 0.71 -15.33 21.06
C GLY A 172 1.69 -14.17 21.17
N VAL A 173 1.48 -13.33 22.18
CA VAL A 173 2.41 -12.24 22.53
C VAL A 173 3.72 -12.80 23.04
N ILE A 174 4.84 -12.41 22.41
CA ILE A 174 6.19 -12.84 22.77
C ILE A 174 7.02 -11.72 23.43
N GLY A 175 6.50 -10.51 23.47
CA GLY A 175 7.15 -9.38 24.11
C GLY A 175 6.48 -8.06 23.81
N THR A 176 6.90 -7.03 24.53
CA THR A 176 6.44 -5.65 24.30
C THR A 176 7.58 -4.67 24.41
N LYS A 177 7.44 -3.50 23.78
CA LYS A 177 8.38 -2.38 23.92
C LYS A 177 7.64 -1.07 23.95
N LYS A 178 7.93 -0.24 24.95
CA LYS A 178 7.41 1.13 25.00
C LYS A 178 8.28 2.05 24.16
N LEU A 179 7.64 2.88 23.34
CA LEU A 179 8.28 3.95 22.59
C LEU A 179 8.21 5.27 23.38
N ASN A 180 9.11 6.19 23.09
CA ASN A 180 9.09 7.56 23.63
C ASN A 180 8.39 8.55 22.69
N TYR A 181 7.68 8.06 21.68
CA TYR A 181 6.91 8.82 20.72
C TYR A 181 5.61 8.06 20.36
N PRO A 182 4.55 8.77 19.96
CA PRO A 182 3.34 8.11 19.47
C PRO A 182 3.61 7.36 18.16
N SER A 183 2.85 6.29 17.92
CA SER A 183 2.98 5.50 16.69
C SER A 183 1.61 4.96 16.28
N TYR A 184 1.19 5.24 15.04
CA TYR A 184 -0.11 4.75 14.55
C TYR A 184 0.01 3.85 13.31
N ALA A 185 1.15 3.87 12.61
CA ALA A 185 1.39 2.96 11.50
C ALA A 185 2.85 2.51 11.49
N ILE A 186 3.12 1.34 10.95
CA ILE A 186 4.45 0.74 10.94
C ILE A 186 4.67 -0.11 9.69
N ALA A 187 5.85 0.03 9.08
CA ALA A 187 6.30 -0.83 7.99
C ALA A 187 7.74 -1.30 8.24
N TYR A 188 8.02 -2.53 7.83
CA TYR A 188 9.35 -3.14 7.96
C TYR A 188 10.17 -2.95 6.69
N ASN A 189 11.44 -2.59 6.85
CA ASN A 189 12.41 -2.51 5.76
C ASN A 189 13.20 -3.82 5.64
N THR A 190 12.86 -4.63 4.68
CA THR A 190 13.53 -5.93 4.45
C THR A 190 15.00 -5.79 4.07
N SER A 191 15.43 -4.64 3.54
CA SER A 191 16.81 -4.40 3.11
C SER A 191 17.73 -3.98 4.26
N THR A 192 17.22 -3.21 5.23
CA THR A 192 18.01 -2.67 6.34
C THR A 192 17.72 -3.33 7.69
N GLY A 193 16.58 -4.01 7.81
CA GLY A 193 16.10 -4.58 9.08
C GLY A 193 15.48 -3.54 10.02
N GLY A 194 15.33 -2.28 9.58
CA GLY A 194 14.70 -1.22 10.36
C GLY A 194 13.22 -1.03 10.04
N TYR A 195 12.65 0.07 10.55
CA TYR A 195 11.22 0.35 10.38
C TYR A 195 10.97 1.78 9.94
N ALA A 196 9.87 1.98 9.21
CA ALA A 196 9.21 3.25 9.07
C ALA A 196 8.03 3.29 10.05
N ILE A 197 7.89 4.35 10.83
CA ILE A 197 6.84 4.51 11.84
C ILE A 197 6.16 5.85 11.64
N ALA A 198 4.86 5.86 11.41
CA ALA A 198 4.10 7.11 11.32
C ALA A 198 3.79 7.65 12.72
N SER A 199 4.13 8.91 12.94
CA SER A 199 4.08 9.59 14.23
C SER A 199 3.83 11.08 14.04
N GLY A 200 2.68 11.59 14.48
CA GLY A 200 2.43 13.03 14.58
C GLY A 200 2.58 13.83 13.27
N GLY A 201 2.23 13.25 12.13
CA GLY A 201 2.35 13.92 10.82
C GLY A 201 3.71 13.70 10.14
N GLU A 202 4.53 12.82 10.66
CA GLU A 202 5.83 12.46 10.11
C GLU A 202 5.99 10.94 10.04
N ILE A 203 6.84 10.46 9.14
CA ILE A 203 7.34 9.08 9.14
C ILE A 203 8.74 9.11 9.75
N LEU A 204 8.94 8.42 10.85
CA LEU A 204 10.24 8.24 11.49
C LEU A 204 10.91 6.98 10.96
N ILE A 205 12.10 7.11 10.39
CA ILE A 205 12.93 5.98 9.96
C ILE A 205 13.80 5.53 11.12
N THR A 206 13.69 4.26 11.49
CA THR A 206 14.36 3.69 12.65
C THR A 206 15.19 2.47 12.28
N ASN A 207 16.11 2.10 13.20
CA ASN A 207 16.77 0.80 13.18
C ASN A 207 15.88 -0.32 13.76
N ASP A 208 16.43 -1.53 13.88
CA ASP A 208 15.78 -2.72 14.46
C ASP A 208 15.41 -2.56 15.96
N LYS A 209 15.99 -1.54 16.62
CA LYS A 209 15.70 -1.17 18.03
C LYS A 209 14.66 -0.07 18.16
N PHE A 210 14.05 0.37 17.07
CA PHE A 210 13.10 1.50 17.02
C PHE A 210 13.74 2.85 17.41
N GLU A 211 15.03 3.00 17.15
CA GLU A 211 15.80 4.21 17.36
C GLU A 211 16.09 4.86 16.02
N GLY A 212 15.86 6.16 15.91
CA GLY A 212 16.13 6.89 14.68
C GLY A 212 15.89 8.39 14.84
N SER A 213 16.47 9.16 13.93
CA SER A 213 16.34 10.61 13.90
C SER A 213 15.89 11.15 12.54
N ASN A 214 15.90 10.32 11.50
CA ASN A 214 15.45 10.74 10.18
C ASN A 214 13.92 10.77 10.13
N ARG A 215 13.37 11.95 9.79
CA ARG A 215 11.93 12.22 9.76
C ARG A 215 11.51 12.69 8.37
N ILE A 216 10.49 12.09 7.85
CA ILE A 216 9.89 12.42 6.55
C ILE A 216 8.55 13.08 6.82
N PRO A 217 8.34 14.37 6.50
CA PRO A 217 7.04 15.01 6.67
C PRO A 217 5.97 14.33 5.78
N ILE A 218 4.84 13.95 6.39
CA ILE A 218 3.68 13.45 5.65
C ILE A 218 2.97 14.64 5.02
N ARG A 219 2.73 14.58 3.71
CA ARG A 219 1.99 15.62 3.02
C ARG A 219 0.53 15.61 3.44
N ASP A 220 0.01 16.79 3.77
CA ASP A 220 -1.40 16.95 4.11
C ASP A 220 -2.23 17.15 2.83
N PHE A 221 -3.08 16.19 2.53
CA PHE A 221 -4.09 16.24 1.48
C PHE A 221 -5.52 16.26 2.05
N GLY A 222 -5.67 16.49 3.35
CA GLY A 222 -6.96 16.49 4.03
C GLY A 222 -7.52 15.09 4.30
N PHE A 223 -6.68 14.07 4.32
CA PHE A 223 -7.03 12.69 4.62
C PHE A 223 -6.47 12.27 5.99
N VAL A 224 -7.06 11.22 6.56
CA VAL A 224 -6.63 10.64 7.84
C VAL A 224 -5.69 9.47 7.54
N GLY A 225 -4.49 9.49 8.12
CA GLY A 225 -3.53 8.40 8.01
C GLY A 225 -4.05 7.14 8.71
N GLN A 226 -3.85 6.01 8.05
CA GLN A 226 -4.21 4.68 8.51
C GLN A 226 -2.95 3.84 8.72
N GLY A 227 -2.91 2.58 8.28
CA GLY A 227 -1.73 1.75 8.37
C GLY A 227 -0.59 2.11 7.41
N MET A 228 0.39 1.24 7.29
CA MET A 228 1.56 1.44 6.42
C MET A 228 2.13 0.09 5.97
N ASP A 229 2.68 0.06 4.77
CA ASP A 229 3.53 -1.04 4.30
C ASP A 229 4.78 -0.48 3.60
N ALA A 230 5.77 -1.32 3.37
CA ALA A 230 6.95 -0.92 2.63
C ALA A 230 7.60 -2.10 1.93
N ASP A 231 8.19 -1.82 0.78
CA ASP A 231 9.14 -2.73 0.13
C ASP A 231 10.58 -2.18 0.20
N ALA A 232 11.49 -2.81 -0.51
CA ALA A 232 12.89 -2.39 -0.55
C ALA A 232 13.11 -0.97 -1.12
N ASN A 233 12.14 -0.40 -1.82
CA ASN A 233 12.27 0.88 -2.52
C ASN A 233 11.38 1.98 -1.96
N PHE A 234 10.17 1.63 -1.49
CA PHE A 234 9.13 2.60 -1.17
C PHE A 234 8.39 2.28 0.13
N ILE A 235 7.83 3.32 0.70
CA ILE A 235 6.91 3.29 1.84
C ILE A 235 5.53 3.68 1.30
N TYR A 236 4.51 2.91 1.65
CA TYR A 236 3.12 3.08 1.23
C TYR A 236 2.26 3.43 2.43
N LEU A 237 1.67 4.62 2.45
CA LEU A 237 0.84 5.13 3.54
C LEU A 237 -0.59 5.34 3.06
N PRO A 238 -1.50 4.38 3.29
CA PRO A 238 -2.91 4.57 3.01
C PRO A 238 -3.52 5.63 3.93
N GLN A 239 -4.42 6.41 3.35
CA GLN A 239 -5.16 7.45 4.04
C GLN A 239 -6.62 7.44 3.57
N SER A 240 -7.53 7.58 4.50
CA SER A 240 -8.96 7.61 4.25
C SER A 240 -9.51 9.02 4.31
N ALA A 241 -10.56 9.30 3.53
CA ALA A 241 -11.28 10.56 3.63
C ALA A 241 -11.91 10.71 5.01
N GLN A 242 -11.85 11.92 5.55
CA GLN A 242 -12.46 12.22 6.85
C GLN A 242 -13.96 11.92 6.85
N SER A 243 -14.47 11.54 8.02
CA SER A 243 -15.91 11.32 8.25
C SER A 243 -16.73 12.54 7.84
N GLY A 244 -17.81 12.31 7.08
CA GLY A 244 -18.71 13.38 6.60
C GLY A 244 -18.39 13.94 5.22
N VAL A 245 -17.27 13.57 4.60
CA VAL A 245 -16.96 13.97 3.22
C VAL A 245 -17.82 13.17 2.24
N LYS A 246 -18.55 13.88 1.35
CA LYS A 246 -19.28 13.25 0.24
C LYS A 246 -18.28 12.77 -0.81
N ASN A 247 -18.56 11.63 -1.44
CA ASN A 247 -17.68 10.99 -2.43
C ASN A 247 -16.32 10.62 -1.85
N LYS A 248 -16.35 9.84 -0.77
CA LYS A 248 -15.13 9.33 -0.13
C LYS A 248 -14.24 8.63 -1.15
N THR A 249 -13.00 9.01 -1.16
CA THR A 249 -11.92 8.29 -1.82
C THR A 249 -10.87 7.97 -0.77
N ASN A 250 -10.03 6.99 -1.06
CA ASN A 250 -8.81 6.75 -0.29
C ASN A 250 -7.63 7.13 -1.17
N ILE A 251 -6.54 7.49 -0.55
CA ILE A 251 -5.26 7.68 -1.23
C ILE A 251 -4.20 6.81 -0.57
N ILE A 252 -3.21 6.38 -1.34
CA ILE A 252 -2.00 5.78 -0.80
C ILE A 252 -0.86 6.73 -1.17
N GLN A 253 -0.28 7.39 -0.20
CA GLN A 253 0.92 8.19 -0.41
C GLN A 253 2.12 7.28 -0.54
N VAL A 254 2.99 7.57 -1.50
CA VAL A 254 4.21 6.79 -1.75
C VAL A 254 5.42 7.66 -1.49
N TYR A 255 6.33 7.18 -0.67
CA TYR A 255 7.60 7.83 -0.33
C TYR A 255 8.77 6.91 -0.62
N GLY A 256 9.92 7.51 -1.00
CA GLY A 256 11.20 6.81 -0.96
C GLY A 256 11.74 6.72 0.47
N TRP A 257 12.58 5.74 0.74
CA TRP A 257 13.31 5.64 2.02
C TRP A 257 14.26 6.81 2.29
N ASP A 258 14.61 7.57 1.25
CA ASP A 258 15.38 8.82 1.32
C ASP A 258 14.54 10.04 1.72
N GLY A 259 13.23 9.85 1.91
CA GLY A 259 12.29 10.90 2.30
C GLY A 259 11.63 11.62 1.14
N GLN A 260 11.94 11.26 -0.10
CA GLN A 260 11.29 11.87 -1.25
C GLN A 260 9.84 11.42 -1.34
N TYR A 261 8.90 12.37 -1.37
CA TYR A 261 7.53 12.08 -1.80
C TYR A 261 7.52 11.77 -3.31
N ILE A 262 6.94 10.63 -3.68
CA ILE A 262 6.92 10.16 -5.07
C ILE A 262 5.58 10.49 -5.72
N THR A 263 4.47 9.99 -5.16
CA THR A 263 3.14 10.14 -5.75
C THR A 263 2.03 9.77 -4.78
N ASN A 264 0.78 9.98 -5.20
CA ASN A 264 -0.41 9.37 -4.63
C ASN A 264 -0.96 8.30 -5.57
N VAL A 265 -1.48 7.23 -5.01
CA VAL A 265 -2.40 6.30 -5.69
C VAL A 265 -3.80 6.58 -5.15
N THR A 266 -4.72 7.05 -6.00
CA THR A 266 -6.10 7.27 -5.61
C THR A 266 -6.92 5.99 -5.79
N VAL A 267 -7.64 5.59 -4.75
CA VAL A 267 -8.51 4.42 -4.74
C VAL A 267 -9.97 4.88 -4.57
N TYR A 268 -10.76 4.70 -5.62
CA TYR A 268 -12.16 5.16 -5.66
C TYR A 268 -13.07 4.15 -4.95
N THR A 269 -13.23 4.31 -3.66
CA THR A 269 -14.21 3.60 -2.83
C THR A 269 -14.60 4.45 -1.64
N SER A 270 -15.84 4.31 -1.18
CA SER A 270 -16.33 4.96 0.04
C SER A 270 -16.01 4.18 1.31
N ILE A 271 -15.44 2.98 1.17
CA ILE A 271 -15.08 2.12 2.31
C ILE A 271 -13.74 2.62 2.85
N GLU A 272 -13.60 2.73 4.16
CA GLU A 272 -12.39 3.16 4.82
C GLU A 272 -11.28 2.13 4.63
N SER A 273 -10.13 2.58 4.09
CA SER A 273 -8.93 1.74 4.07
C SER A 273 -8.27 1.77 5.44
N GLU A 274 -7.86 0.62 5.97
CA GLU A 274 -7.18 0.52 7.26
C GLU A 274 -5.68 0.31 7.07
N THR A 275 -5.28 -0.55 6.16
CA THR A 275 -3.86 -0.75 5.84
C THR A 275 -3.69 -1.25 4.41
N VAL A 276 -2.46 -1.23 3.94
CA VAL A 276 -2.01 -1.86 2.72
C VAL A 276 -0.93 -2.89 3.08
N PHE A 277 -0.85 -3.96 2.34
CA PHE A 277 0.25 -4.92 2.40
C PHE A 277 0.50 -5.52 1.03
N HIS A 278 1.69 -6.05 0.82
CA HIS A 278 2.08 -6.64 -0.46
C HIS A 278 2.60 -8.07 -0.30
N SER A 279 2.48 -8.85 -1.37
CA SER A 279 3.12 -10.15 -1.54
C SER A 279 3.69 -10.21 -2.95
N GLY A 280 5.01 -10.26 -3.06
CA GLY A 280 5.68 -10.13 -4.35
C GLY A 280 5.36 -8.79 -5.02
N ASN A 281 4.64 -8.85 -6.13
CA ASN A 281 4.26 -7.66 -6.91
C ASN A 281 2.78 -7.27 -6.75
N ASP A 282 2.03 -8.05 -6.00
CA ASP A 282 0.60 -7.81 -5.77
C ASP A 282 0.42 -6.99 -4.49
N TYR A 283 -0.42 -5.94 -4.58
CA TYR A 283 -0.76 -5.07 -3.47
C TYR A 283 -2.21 -5.27 -3.07
N TYR A 284 -2.45 -5.36 -1.79
CA TYR A 284 -3.75 -5.59 -1.19
C TYR A 284 -4.08 -4.44 -0.25
N ILE A 285 -5.33 -4.00 -0.28
CA ILE A 285 -5.83 -2.98 0.64
C ILE A 285 -6.85 -3.66 1.55
N TYR A 286 -6.67 -3.48 2.84
CA TYR A 286 -7.63 -3.92 3.84
C TYR A 286 -8.59 -2.79 4.17
N PHE A 287 -9.87 -3.08 4.11
CA PHE A 287 -10.94 -2.13 4.32
C PHE A 287 -11.79 -2.51 5.52
N ASN A 288 -12.27 -1.50 6.24
CA ASN A 288 -13.26 -1.65 7.31
C ASN A 288 -14.68 -1.55 6.69
N ASP A 289 -15.27 -2.71 6.34
CA ASP A 289 -16.57 -2.84 5.63
C ASP A 289 -17.66 -3.47 6.51
#